data_d96119fbbb8676d92ce7cbdc32328d05
#
_entry.id   d96119fbbb8676d92ce7cbdc32328d05
#
_cell.length_a   1.000
_cell.length_b   1.000
_cell.length_c   1.000
_cell.angle_alpha   90.00
_cell.angle_beta   90.00
_cell.angle_gamma   90.00
#
_symmetry.space_group_name_H-M   'P 1'
#
loop_
_entity.id
_entity.type
_entity.pdbx_description
1 polymer ?
#
loop_
_entity_poly.entity_id
_entity_poly.type
_entity_poly.pdbx_seq_one_letter_code
_entity_poly.pdbx_strand_id
1 'polypeptide(L)'
;MQTVINLRRKKVLIVVAIPLIILLLLAGVFFCYLSHYYRADDVSLAVLAAGENIEVRDNLTILSPSYPTDTAIIFYPGAKVEAAAYLPLLDQLRRTGLTCILAEMPFHMAIFDADAAGGIIAQFPNIEHWYIAGHSMGGAIASQFAAKHPDKVDGLILLGAYIYGDYPPKDTLTVYGSLNQSVEDKIDYTENVVEIQGGNHAQFGNYGPQKGDLPAEITPAEQQAQTAEAVIAFIAQRQGT
;
A
#
# COMPACT_ATOMS: atom_id res chain seq x y z
N MET A 1 -46.21 -10.55 -43.14
CA MET A 1 -45.07 -9.58 -43.06
C MET A 1 -44.85 -9.08 -41.62
N GLN A 2 -45.87 -8.72 -40.85
CA GLN A 2 -45.79 -8.22 -39.47
C GLN A 2 -45.23 -9.23 -38.47
N THR A 3 -45.55 -10.53 -38.60
CA THR A 3 -45.09 -11.61 -37.71
C THR A 3 -43.58 -11.87 -37.83
N VAL A 4 -43.00 -11.77 -39.01
CA VAL A 4 -41.57 -11.97 -39.29
C VAL A 4 -40.73 -10.78 -38.71
N ILE A 5 -41.30 -9.57 -38.81
CA ILE A 5 -40.67 -8.37 -38.24
C ILE A 5 -40.62 -8.44 -36.69
N ASN A 6 -41.68 -8.94 -36.07
CA ASN A 6 -41.75 -9.14 -34.62
C ASN A 6 -40.78 -10.23 -34.13
N LEU A 7 -40.61 -11.31 -34.87
CA LEU A 7 -39.64 -12.37 -34.55
C LEU A 7 -38.18 -11.88 -34.67
N ARG A 8 -37.87 -11.10 -35.69
CA ARG A 8 -36.53 -10.48 -35.82
C ARG A 8 -36.23 -9.49 -34.71
N ARG A 9 -37.19 -8.63 -34.36
CA ARG A 9 -37.06 -7.70 -33.23
C ARG A 9 -36.84 -8.41 -31.88
N LYS A 10 -37.60 -9.49 -31.59
CA LYS A 10 -37.41 -10.33 -30.40
C LYS A 10 -36.04 -10.99 -30.37
N LYS A 11 -35.56 -11.55 -31.49
CA LYS A 11 -34.22 -12.14 -31.56
C LYS A 11 -33.11 -11.10 -31.33
N VAL A 12 -33.21 -9.90 -31.91
CA VAL A 12 -32.27 -8.81 -31.72
C VAL A 12 -32.31 -8.34 -30.26
N LEU A 13 -33.48 -8.21 -29.65
CA LEU A 13 -33.61 -7.87 -28.23
C LEU A 13 -32.92 -8.90 -27.32
N ILE A 14 -33.12 -10.20 -27.59
CA ILE A 14 -32.50 -11.28 -26.81
C ILE A 14 -30.96 -11.26 -26.98
N VAL A 15 -30.46 -11.09 -28.20
CA VAL A 15 -29.02 -11.05 -28.50
C VAL A 15 -28.32 -9.87 -27.84
N VAL A 16 -29.00 -8.75 -27.60
CA VAL A 16 -28.45 -7.59 -26.91
C VAL A 16 -28.68 -7.67 -25.41
N ALA A 17 -29.85 -8.11 -24.95
CA ALA A 17 -30.22 -8.12 -23.54
C ALA A 17 -29.40 -9.15 -22.74
N ILE A 18 -29.15 -10.35 -23.31
CA ILE A 18 -28.40 -11.39 -22.58
C ILE A 18 -26.97 -10.94 -22.28
N PRO A 19 -26.14 -10.45 -23.21
CA PRO A 19 -24.80 -9.93 -22.90
C PRO A 19 -24.84 -8.77 -21.92
N LEU A 20 -25.82 -7.88 -22.01
CA LEU A 20 -25.97 -6.76 -21.08
C LEU A 20 -26.26 -7.25 -19.65
N ILE A 21 -27.16 -8.22 -19.49
CA ILE A 21 -27.45 -8.82 -18.18
C ILE A 21 -26.22 -9.51 -17.61
N ILE A 22 -25.50 -10.28 -18.44
CA ILE A 22 -24.25 -10.92 -18.01
C ILE A 22 -23.23 -9.87 -17.55
N LEU A 23 -23.06 -8.79 -18.32
CA LEU A 23 -22.15 -7.69 -17.95
C LEU A 23 -22.56 -7.04 -16.63
N LEU A 24 -23.84 -6.79 -16.41
CA LEU A 24 -24.35 -6.23 -15.16
C LEU A 24 -24.15 -7.17 -13.97
N LEU A 25 -24.34 -8.47 -14.17
CA LEU A 25 -24.06 -9.48 -13.15
C LEU A 25 -22.57 -9.54 -12.80
N LEU A 26 -21.69 -9.55 -13.81
CA LEU A 26 -20.24 -9.51 -13.61
C LEU A 26 -19.81 -8.24 -12.91
N ALA A 27 -20.35 -7.09 -13.29
CA ALA A 27 -20.11 -5.82 -12.62
C ALA A 27 -20.59 -5.85 -11.16
N GLY A 28 -21.75 -6.43 -10.88
CA GLY A 28 -22.28 -6.61 -9.54
C GLY A 28 -21.40 -7.50 -8.67
N VAL A 29 -20.95 -8.64 -9.20
CA VAL A 29 -20.02 -9.55 -8.51
C VAL A 29 -18.69 -8.85 -8.25
N PHE A 30 -18.15 -8.14 -9.23
CA PHE A 30 -16.91 -7.37 -9.10
C PHE A 30 -17.04 -6.29 -8.04
N PHE A 31 -18.12 -5.50 -8.05
CA PHE A 31 -18.37 -4.49 -7.03
C PHE A 31 -18.52 -5.09 -5.64
N CYS A 32 -19.24 -6.21 -5.51
CA CYS A 32 -19.36 -6.95 -4.26
C CYS A 32 -17.98 -7.45 -3.77
N TYR A 33 -17.14 -7.95 -4.68
CA TYR A 33 -15.76 -8.35 -4.34
C TYR A 33 -14.92 -7.18 -3.83
N LEU A 34 -15.01 -6.02 -4.45
CA LEU A 34 -14.28 -4.81 -4.07
C LEU A 34 -14.77 -4.21 -2.74
N SER A 35 -16.06 -4.36 -2.41
CA SER A 35 -16.64 -3.84 -1.16
C SER A 35 -16.27 -4.65 0.09
N HIS A 36 -15.68 -5.84 -0.08
CA HIS A 36 -15.17 -6.65 1.03
C HIS A 36 -13.68 -6.38 1.22
N TYR A 37 -13.34 -5.57 2.22
CA TYR A 37 -11.96 -5.20 2.55
C TYR A 37 -11.74 -5.24 4.07
N TYR A 38 -10.48 -5.30 4.49
CA TYR A 38 -10.06 -5.27 5.88
C TYR A 38 -10.08 -3.83 6.38
N ARG A 39 -10.83 -3.60 7.46
CA ARG A 39 -11.00 -2.26 8.04
C ARG A 39 -9.90 -1.96 9.04
N ALA A 40 -9.54 -0.69 9.15
CA ALA A 40 -8.70 -0.18 10.23
C ALA A 40 -9.37 -0.44 11.59
N ASP A 41 -8.56 -0.83 12.57
CA ASP A 41 -9.01 -1.03 13.95
C ASP A 41 -9.05 0.27 14.76
N ASP A 42 -9.51 0.15 16.01
CA ASP A 42 -9.64 1.30 16.92
C ASP A 42 -8.29 1.97 17.24
N VAL A 43 -7.16 1.22 17.19
CA VAL A 43 -5.82 1.77 17.42
C VAL A 43 -5.45 2.74 16.29
N SER A 44 -5.72 2.34 15.05
CA SER A 44 -5.51 3.19 13.87
C SER A 44 -6.40 4.42 13.88
N LEU A 45 -7.68 4.24 14.22
CA LEU A 45 -8.63 5.36 14.27
C LEU A 45 -8.30 6.34 15.40
N ALA A 46 -7.72 5.85 16.52
CA ALA A 46 -7.24 6.72 17.60
C ALA A 46 -6.09 7.64 17.15
N VAL A 47 -5.17 7.16 16.30
CA VAL A 47 -4.11 8.00 15.71
C VAL A 47 -4.71 9.14 14.90
N LEU A 48 -5.70 8.83 14.05
CA LEU A 48 -6.39 9.85 13.25
C LEU A 48 -7.15 10.85 14.13
N ALA A 49 -7.82 10.37 15.18
CA ALA A 49 -8.59 11.21 16.11
C ALA A 49 -7.70 12.11 16.98
N ALA A 50 -6.46 11.71 17.27
CA ALA A 50 -5.49 12.54 17.97
C ALA A 50 -5.13 13.83 17.22
N GLY A 51 -5.21 13.80 15.88
CA GLY A 51 -5.23 14.97 15.00
C GLY A 51 -3.96 15.83 14.94
N GLU A 52 -3.00 15.63 15.83
CA GLU A 52 -1.77 16.44 15.86
C GLU A 52 -0.89 16.21 14.63
N ASN A 53 -0.75 17.25 13.79
CA ASN A 53 0.06 17.22 12.58
C ASN A 53 -0.39 16.13 11.56
N ILE A 54 -1.68 15.81 11.55
CA ILE A 54 -2.29 14.92 10.58
C ILE A 54 -3.32 15.71 9.77
N GLU A 55 -3.11 15.78 8.46
CA GLU A 55 -4.03 16.40 7.51
C GLU A 55 -4.62 15.32 6.59
N VAL A 56 -5.95 15.30 6.48
CA VAL A 56 -6.64 14.49 5.49
C VAL A 56 -7.10 15.42 4.36
N ARG A 57 -6.58 15.20 3.17
CA ARG A 57 -6.85 16.03 2.00
C ARG A 57 -7.02 15.16 0.77
N ASP A 58 -8.18 15.30 0.12
CA ASP A 58 -8.54 14.49 -1.05
C ASP A 58 -8.42 12.97 -0.75
N ASN A 59 -7.49 12.31 -1.43
CA ASN A 59 -7.18 10.89 -1.27
C ASN A 59 -5.83 10.66 -0.54
N LEU A 60 -5.39 11.62 0.28
CA LEU A 60 -4.14 11.55 1.02
C LEU A 60 -4.37 11.77 2.51
N THR A 61 -3.66 11.01 3.35
CA THR A 61 -3.46 11.35 4.75
C THR A 61 -1.98 11.69 4.94
N ILE A 62 -1.73 12.93 5.34
CA ILE A 62 -0.39 13.50 5.49
C ILE A 62 -0.08 13.59 6.98
N LEU A 63 0.96 12.91 7.41
CA LEU A 63 1.46 12.96 8.79
C LEU A 63 2.78 13.76 8.76
N SER A 64 2.75 14.97 9.30
CA SER A 64 3.91 15.86 9.34
C SER A 64 4.67 15.72 10.65
N PRO A 65 6.01 15.78 10.66
CA PRO A 65 6.79 15.83 11.89
C PRO A 65 6.60 17.18 12.60
N SER A 66 7.10 17.28 13.84
CA SER A 66 7.02 18.52 14.63
C SER A 66 7.96 19.62 14.11
N TYR A 67 8.92 19.26 13.29
CA TYR A 67 9.88 20.17 12.68
C TYR A 67 9.85 20.03 11.15
N PRO A 68 10.12 21.11 10.40
CA PRO A 68 10.24 21.03 8.95
C PRO A 68 11.31 20.00 8.55
N THR A 69 11.01 19.23 7.52
CA THR A 69 11.89 18.23 6.94
C THR A 69 11.81 18.31 5.42
N ASP A 70 12.88 17.93 4.76
CA ASP A 70 12.99 17.78 3.30
C ASP A 70 12.84 16.31 2.85
N THR A 71 12.57 15.40 3.79
CA THR A 71 12.49 13.96 3.55
C THR A 71 11.07 13.44 3.76
N ALA A 72 10.54 12.72 2.78
CA ALA A 72 9.21 12.14 2.86
C ALA A 72 9.16 10.67 2.40
N ILE A 73 8.18 9.96 2.94
CA ILE A 73 7.78 8.61 2.54
C ILE A 73 6.37 8.67 1.95
N ILE A 74 6.20 8.16 0.72
CA ILE A 74 4.88 7.88 0.13
C ILE A 74 4.57 6.41 0.41
N PHE A 75 3.43 6.14 1.02
CA PHE A 75 3.03 4.78 1.41
C PHE A 75 1.83 4.27 0.61
N TYR A 76 2.00 3.11 -0.03
CA TYR A 76 0.96 2.39 -0.75
C TYR A 76 0.41 1.23 0.09
N PRO A 77 -0.90 1.25 0.46
CA PRO A 77 -1.55 0.20 1.24
C PRO A 77 -1.56 -1.16 0.54
N GLY A 78 -1.66 -2.22 1.33
CA GLY A 78 -1.94 -3.57 0.84
C GLY A 78 -3.31 -3.69 0.18
N ALA A 79 -3.46 -4.68 -0.70
CA ALA A 79 -4.72 -4.89 -1.40
C ALA A 79 -5.87 -5.17 -0.44
N LYS A 80 -6.99 -4.49 -0.66
CA LYS A 80 -8.22 -4.63 0.14
C LYS A 80 -8.02 -4.35 1.63
N VAL A 81 -7.08 -3.48 1.96
CA VAL A 81 -6.86 -2.96 3.31
C VAL A 81 -7.17 -1.46 3.31
N GLU A 82 -7.97 -1.02 4.28
CA GLU A 82 -8.25 0.39 4.51
C GLU A 82 -6.94 1.14 4.81
N ALA A 83 -6.69 2.23 4.10
CA ALA A 83 -5.43 2.96 4.21
C ALA A 83 -5.13 3.36 5.66
N ALA A 84 -6.13 3.80 6.41
CA ALA A 84 -5.99 4.18 7.82
C ALA A 84 -5.37 3.09 8.71
N ALA A 85 -5.41 1.80 8.30
CA ALA A 85 -4.79 0.71 9.06
C ALA A 85 -3.27 0.87 9.24
N TYR A 86 -2.61 1.67 8.41
CA TYR A 86 -1.16 1.91 8.48
C TYR A 86 -0.75 3.14 9.29
N LEU A 87 -1.73 3.89 9.82
CA LEU A 87 -1.46 5.10 10.58
C LEU A 87 -0.57 4.88 11.82
N PRO A 88 -0.69 3.79 12.60
CA PRO A 88 0.18 3.58 13.76
C PRO A 88 1.67 3.45 13.38
N LEU A 89 2.00 2.75 12.30
CA LEU A 89 3.36 2.67 11.78
C LEU A 89 3.85 4.02 11.25
N LEU A 90 3.03 4.71 10.46
CA LEU A 90 3.39 6.00 9.86
C LEU A 90 3.51 7.10 10.92
N ASP A 91 2.73 7.04 12.01
CA ASP A 91 2.87 7.94 13.14
C ASP A 91 4.19 7.74 13.90
N GLN A 92 4.67 6.50 14.04
CA GLN A 92 6.00 6.23 14.58
C GLN A 92 7.07 6.86 13.69
N LEU A 93 7.00 6.70 12.37
CA LEU A 93 7.97 7.27 11.43
C LEU A 93 7.95 8.81 11.42
N ARG A 94 6.77 9.45 11.42
CA ARG A 94 6.71 10.91 11.46
C ARG A 94 7.33 11.51 12.72
N ARG A 95 7.22 10.81 13.86
CA ARG A 95 7.82 11.25 15.15
C ARG A 95 9.34 11.26 15.12
N THR A 96 9.96 10.58 14.16
CA THR A 96 11.41 10.59 13.96
C THR A 96 11.88 11.69 12.99
N GLY A 97 10.98 12.50 12.48
CA GLY A 97 11.29 13.63 11.61
C GLY A 97 10.97 13.44 10.12
N LEU A 98 10.24 12.37 9.77
CA LEU A 98 9.86 12.10 8.39
C LEU A 98 8.45 12.62 8.09
N THR A 99 8.24 13.21 6.92
CA THR A 99 6.87 13.40 6.41
C THR A 99 6.38 12.09 5.84
N CYS A 100 5.22 11.60 6.33
CA CYS A 100 4.63 10.37 5.82
C CYS A 100 3.33 10.70 5.08
N ILE A 101 3.23 10.27 3.82
CA ILE A 101 2.09 10.52 2.95
C ILE A 101 1.46 9.18 2.61
N LEU A 102 0.33 8.90 3.22
CA LEU A 102 -0.45 7.70 2.99
C LEU A 102 -1.42 7.94 1.84
N ALA A 103 -1.26 7.20 0.75
CA ALA A 103 -2.15 7.28 -0.39
C ALA A 103 -3.39 6.40 -0.18
N GLU A 104 -4.58 6.97 -0.32
CA GLU A 104 -5.82 6.20 -0.38
C GLU A 104 -6.07 5.75 -1.81
N MET A 105 -5.99 4.44 -2.03
CA MET A 105 -6.06 3.85 -3.36
C MET A 105 -7.51 3.56 -3.77
N PRO A 106 -7.88 3.78 -5.05
CA PRO A 106 -9.21 3.42 -5.55
C PRO A 106 -9.53 1.96 -5.24
N PHE A 107 -10.71 1.72 -4.66
CA PHE A 107 -11.16 0.37 -4.27
C PHE A 107 -10.20 -0.35 -3.30
N HIS A 108 -9.40 0.37 -2.54
CA HIS A 108 -8.34 -0.17 -1.66
C HIS A 108 -7.33 -1.05 -2.41
N MET A 109 -6.98 -0.69 -3.64
CA MET A 109 -6.06 -1.47 -4.47
C MET A 109 -5.14 -0.55 -5.28
N ALA A 110 -3.84 -0.57 -4.97
CA ALA A 110 -2.83 0.30 -5.59
C ALA A 110 -2.70 0.09 -7.13
N ILE A 111 -3.12 -1.07 -7.65
CA ILE A 111 -3.08 -1.34 -9.08
C ILE A 111 -3.97 -0.39 -9.91
N PHE A 112 -4.98 0.24 -9.30
CA PHE A 112 -5.86 1.19 -10.00
C PHE A 112 -5.32 2.63 -10.04
N ASP A 113 -4.23 2.91 -9.31
CA ASP A 113 -3.52 4.19 -9.36
C ASP A 113 -2.02 4.00 -9.11
N ALA A 114 -1.40 3.20 -9.97
CA ALA A 114 -0.01 2.79 -9.81
C ALA A 114 1.00 3.96 -9.84
N ASP A 115 0.69 5.02 -10.58
CA ASP A 115 1.54 6.20 -10.76
C ASP A 115 1.16 7.36 -9.77
N ALA A 116 0.33 7.11 -8.75
CA ALA A 116 -0.11 8.12 -7.76
C ALA A 116 1.06 8.91 -7.15
N ALA A 117 2.18 8.25 -6.88
CA ALA A 117 3.37 8.88 -6.29
C ALA A 117 3.90 10.04 -7.15
N GLY A 118 3.82 9.94 -8.49
CA GLY A 118 4.23 11.02 -9.37
C GLY A 118 3.42 12.32 -9.18
N GLY A 119 2.10 12.17 -8.99
CA GLY A 119 1.20 13.28 -8.67
C GLY A 119 1.38 13.82 -7.25
N ILE A 120 1.73 12.95 -6.30
CA ILE A 120 2.01 13.33 -4.91
C ILE A 120 3.30 14.16 -4.85
N ILE A 121 4.40 13.68 -5.41
CA ILE A 121 5.70 14.38 -5.45
C ILE A 121 5.54 15.83 -5.96
N ALA A 122 4.75 16.01 -7.01
CA ALA A 122 4.52 17.33 -7.62
C ALA A 122 3.78 18.32 -6.68
N GLN A 123 3.10 17.86 -5.65
CA GLN A 123 2.37 18.69 -4.69
C GLN A 123 3.24 19.19 -3.52
N PHE A 124 4.45 18.64 -3.34
CA PHE A 124 5.32 18.96 -2.20
C PHE A 124 6.70 19.47 -2.69
N PRO A 125 6.78 20.68 -3.23
CA PRO A 125 8.01 21.20 -3.85
C PRO A 125 9.15 21.45 -2.84
N ASN A 126 8.90 21.43 -1.55
CA ASN A 126 9.89 21.61 -0.49
C ASN A 126 10.52 20.30 -0.02
N ILE A 127 10.04 19.14 -0.50
CA ILE A 127 10.62 17.84 -0.21
C ILE A 127 11.66 17.52 -1.30
N GLU A 128 12.86 17.24 -0.87
CA GLU A 128 14.00 16.94 -1.75
C GLU A 128 14.29 15.44 -1.81
N HIS A 129 14.07 14.74 -0.67
CA HIS A 129 14.34 13.31 -0.53
C HIS A 129 13.07 12.49 -0.46
N TRP A 130 12.86 11.66 -1.47
CA TRP A 130 11.66 10.85 -1.61
C TRP A 130 11.93 9.36 -1.45
N TYR A 131 11.18 8.73 -0.56
CA TYR A 131 11.13 7.28 -0.46
C TYR A 131 9.72 6.82 -0.81
N ILE A 132 9.62 5.72 -1.57
CA ILE A 132 8.34 5.07 -1.81
C ILE A 132 8.28 3.77 -1.02
N ALA A 133 7.21 3.59 -0.28
CA ALA A 133 6.98 2.42 0.56
C ALA A 133 5.66 1.74 0.20
N GLY A 134 5.55 0.46 0.50
CA GLY A 134 4.26 -0.22 0.40
C GLY A 134 4.24 -1.59 1.05
N HIS A 135 3.03 -2.00 1.42
CA HIS A 135 2.78 -3.31 1.99
C HIS A 135 2.17 -4.25 0.94
N SER A 136 2.64 -5.50 0.88
CA SER A 136 2.05 -6.55 0.05
C SER A 136 1.89 -6.11 -1.41
N MET A 137 0.67 -6.13 -1.98
CA MET A 137 0.42 -5.60 -3.33
C MET A 137 0.84 -4.12 -3.46
N GLY A 138 0.63 -3.29 -2.44
CA GLY A 138 1.09 -1.91 -2.43
C GLY A 138 2.61 -1.82 -2.60
N GLY A 139 3.36 -2.72 -1.95
CA GLY A 139 4.80 -2.85 -2.12
C GLY A 139 5.21 -3.25 -3.55
N ALA A 140 4.51 -4.20 -4.17
CA ALA A 140 4.77 -4.59 -5.55
C ALA A 140 4.52 -3.42 -6.53
N ILE A 141 3.46 -2.64 -6.31
CA ILE A 141 3.16 -1.46 -7.15
C ILE A 141 4.15 -0.31 -6.88
N ALA A 142 4.56 -0.09 -5.61
CA ALA A 142 5.62 0.84 -5.25
C ALA A 142 6.96 0.47 -5.94
N SER A 143 7.28 -0.83 -5.97
CA SER A 143 8.46 -1.34 -6.68
C SER A 143 8.42 -1.08 -8.18
N GLN A 144 7.25 -1.27 -8.82
CA GLN A 144 7.07 -0.92 -10.24
C GLN A 144 7.25 0.58 -10.49
N PHE A 145 6.70 1.43 -9.60
CA PHE A 145 6.88 2.87 -9.70
C PHE A 145 8.35 3.27 -9.60
N ALA A 146 9.07 2.75 -8.60
CA ALA A 146 10.50 3.01 -8.41
C ALA A 146 11.33 2.55 -9.61
N ALA A 147 11.06 1.35 -10.15
CA ALA A 147 11.74 0.83 -11.33
C ALA A 147 11.50 1.69 -12.59
N LYS A 148 10.28 2.25 -12.75
CA LYS A 148 9.89 3.10 -13.88
C LYS A 148 10.40 4.54 -13.75
N HIS A 149 10.59 5.01 -12.51
CA HIS A 149 10.97 6.39 -12.19
C HIS A 149 12.13 6.44 -11.18
N PRO A 150 13.30 5.83 -11.48
CA PRO A 150 14.41 5.73 -10.53
C PRO A 150 15.02 7.10 -10.17
N ASP A 151 14.76 8.12 -10.96
CA ASP A 151 15.17 9.50 -10.75
C ASP A 151 14.27 10.30 -9.80
N LYS A 152 13.11 9.73 -9.42
CA LYS A 152 12.13 10.41 -8.57
C LYS A 152 12.15 9.96 -7.11
N VAL A 153 12.83 8.87 -6.80
CA VAL A 153 12.88 8.32 -5.45
C VAL A 153 14.30 7.92 -5.08
N ASP A 154 14.70 8.26 -3.86
CA ASP A 154 16.01 7.91 -3.30
C ASP A 154 16.05 6.46 -2.79
N GLY A 155 14.90 5.84 -2.56
CA GLY A 155 14.83 4.46 -2.12
C GLY A 155 13.42 3.88 -2.09
N LEU A 156 13.38 2.54 -2.06
CA LEU A 156 12.18 1.71 -2.01
C LEU A 156 12.11 0.98 -0.67
N ILE A 157 10.92 0.95 -0.04
CA ILE A 157 10.68 0.26 1.23
C ILE A 157 9.54 -0.73 1.04
N LEU A 158 9.85 -2.00 1.20
CA LEU A 158 8.93 -3.12 0.98
C LEU A 158 8.58 -3.79 2.31
N LEU A 159 7.31 -3.81 2.67
CA LEU A 159 6.78 -4.45 3.87
C LEU A 159 5.97 -5.68 3.47
N GLY A 160 6.38 -6.87 3.89
CA GLY A 160 5.72 -8.11 3.47
C GLY A 160 5.61 -8.22 1.94
N ALA A 161 6.62 -7.74 1.23
CA ALA A 161 6.72 -7.72 -0.22
C ALA A 161 8.19 -7.92 -0.64
N TYR A 162 8.43 -8.12 -1.92
CA TYR A 162 9.76 -8.27 -2.53
C TYR A 162 9.88 -7.38 -3.76
N ILE A 163 11.08 -7.18 -4.27
CA ILE A 163 11.32 -6.36 -5.46
C ILE A 163 10.55 -6.95 -6.66
N TYR A 164 9.72 -6.11 -7.27
CA TYR A 164 8.96 -6.45 -8.46
C TYR A 164 9.31 -5.47 -9.59
N GLY A 165 10.10 -5.93 -10.53
CA GLY A 165 10.67 -5.09 -11.60
C GLY A 165 12.19 -4.94 -11.44
N ASP A 166 12.77 -4.06 -12.23
CA ASP A 166 14.23 -3.83 -12.26
C ASP A 166 14.57 -2.60 -11.37
N TYR A 167 14.64 -2.83 -10.06
CA TYR A 167 15.09 -1.81 -9.10
C TYR A 167 16.19 -2.39 -8.19
N PRO A 168 17.28 -1.65 -7.90
CA PRO A 168 18.45 -2.23 -7.23
C PRO A 168 18.19 -2.63 -5.78
N PRO A 169 18.60 -3.83 -5.32
CA PRO A 169 18.52 -4.23 -3.92
C PRO A 169 19.25 -3.29 -2.96
N LYS A 170 20.38 -2.72 -3.38
CA LYS A 170 21.13 -1.73 -2.58
C LYS A 170 20.30 -0.47 -2.26
N ASP A 171 19.32 -0.13 -3.09
CA ASP A 171 18.44 1.02 -2.97
C ASP A 171 17.06 0.62 -2.44
N THR A 172 16.91 -0.63 -1.97
CA THR A 172 15.66 -1.20 -1.45
C THR A 172 15.86 -1.72 -0.03
N LEU A 173 14.97 -1.35 0.88
CA LEU A 173 14.78 -2.04 2.15
C LEU A 173 13.62 -3.03 2.00
N THR A 174 13.86 -4.29 2.36
CA THR A 174 12.82 -5.32 2.44
C THR A 174 12.65 -5.78 3.87
N VAL A 175 11.45 -5.63 4.42
CA VAL A 175 11.10 -6.08 5.77
C VAL A 175 9.98 -7.12 5.68
N TYR A 176 10.17 -8.28 6.29
CA TYR A 176 9.15 -9.33 6.34
C TYR A 176 9.13 -10.03 7.70
N GLY A 177 8.00 -10.64 8.05
CA GLY A 177 7.89 -11.45 9.26
C GLY A 177 8.31 -12.89 8.99
N SER A 178 8.99 -13.55 9.93
CA SER A 178 9.46 -14.93 9.79
C SER A 178 8.33 -15.96 9.54
N LEU A 179 7.08 -15.57 9.82
CA LEU A 179 5.90 -16.39 9.54
C LEU A 179 5.26 -16.08 8.16
N ASN A 180 5.90 -15.21 7.36
CA ASN A 180 5.47 -14.89 6.00
C ASN A 180 6.35 -15.58 4.93
N GLN A 181 6.40 -16.89 4.96
CA GLN A 181 7.23 -17.72 4.09
C GLN A 181 6.98 -17.48 2.59
N SER A 182 5.75 -17.14 2.21
CA SER A 182 5.41 -16.85 0.81
C SER A 182 6.12 -15.62 0.23
N VAL A 183 6.59 -14.71 1.07
CA VAL A 183 7.43 -13.57 0.70
C VAL A 183 8.90 -13.96 0.77
N GLU A 184 9.33 -14.64 1.83
CA GLU A 184 10.69 -15.15 1.99
C GLU A 184 11.16 -15.93 0.77
N ASP A 185 10.36 -16.87 0.29
CA ASP A 185 10.66 -17.72 -0.88
C ASP A 185 10.87 -16.92 -2.19
N LYS A 186 10.54 -15.63 -2.21
CA LYS A 186 10.66 -14.75 -3.38
C LYS A 186 11.81 -13.75 -3.29
N ILE A 187 12.44 -13.67 -2.13
CA ILE A 187 13.60 -12.78 -1.93
C ILE A 187 14.85 -13.54 -2.38
N ASP A 188 15.42 -13.14 -3.51
CA ASP A 188 16.62 -13.73 -4.12
C ASP A 188 17.86 -12.82 -3.95
N TYR A 189 17.80 -11.85 -3.06
CA TYR A 189 18.84 -10.90 -2.70
C TYR A 189 19.00 -10.81 -1.18
N THR A 190 20.15 -10.33 -0.71
CA THR A 190 20.48 -10.26 0.73
C THR A 190 20.73 -8.84 1.24
N GLU A 191 20.86 -7.87 0.34
CA GLU A 191 21.11 -6.47 0.72
C GLU A 191 19.85 -5.84 1.32
N ASN A 192 20.00 -5.18 2.48
CA ASN A 192 18.94 -4.47 3.18
C ASN A 192 17.66 -5.31 3.42
N VAL A 193 17.85 -6.61 3.73
CA VAL A 193 16.76 -7.51 4.08
C VAL A 193 16.70 -7.66 5.59
N VAL A 194 15.53 -7.41 6.17
CA VAL A 194 15.25 -7.50 7.62
C VAL A 194 14.11 -8.49 7.84
N GLU A 195 14.42 -9.57 8.54
CA GLU A 195 13.45 -10.54 9.02
C GLU A 195 13.04 -10.22 10.45
N ILE A 196 11.73 -10.06 10.68
CA ILE A 196 11.16 -9.84 12.02
C ILE A 196 10.71 -11.19 12.59
N GLN A 197 11.43 -11.67 13.60
CA GLN A 197 11.13 -12.94 14.25
C GLN A 197 9.76 -12.93 14.92
N GLY A 198 8.94 -13.96 14.67
CA GLY A 198 7.57 -14.07 15.17
C GLY A 198 6.56 -13.11 14.50
N GLY A 199 7.00 -12.28 13.57
CA GLY A 199 6.14 -11.41 12.78
C GLY A 199 5.43 -12.16 11.65
N ASN A 200 4.29 -11.61 11.19
CA ASN A 200 3.53 -12.17 10.07
C ASN A 200 3.27 -11.13 8.97
N HIS A 201 2.48 -11.52 7.96
CA HIS A 201 2.17 -10.63 6.84
C HIS A 201 1.25 -9.46 7.24
N ALA A 202 0.22 -9.72 8.04
CA ALA A 202 -0.84 -8.73 8.30
C ALA A 202 -0.39 -7.58 9.22
N GLN A 203 0.51 -7.83 10.18
CA GLN A 203 0.79 -6.91 11.29
C GLN A 203 1.64 -5.68 10.93
N PHE A 204 1.97 -5.47 9.65
CA PHE A 204 2.45 -4.17 9.16
C PHE A 204 1.35 -3.09 9.18
N GLY A 205 0.08 -3.51 9.29
CA GLY A 205 -1.07 -2.66 9.51
C GLY A 205 -1.97 -3.14 10.65
N ASN A 206 -2.86 -2.29 11.10
CA ASN A 206 -3.81 -2.55 12.18
C ASN A 206 -5.22 -2.80 11.61
N TYR A 207 -5.45 -4.02 11.08
CA TYR A 207 -6.71 -4.44 10.46
C TYR A 207 -7.14 -5.86 10.87
N GLY A 208 -6.47 -6.44 11.85
CA GLY A 208 -6.73 -7.76 12.36
C GLY A 208 -6.18 -8.90 11.48
N PRO A 209 -6.59 -10.15 11.77
CA PRO A 209 -6.09 -11.31 11.06
C PRO A 209 -6.44 -11.32 9.58
N GLN A 210 -5.48 -11.64 8.72
CA GLN A 210 -5.70 -11.80 7.29
C GLN A 210 -5.87 -13.28 6.93
N LYS A 211 -6.82 -13.56 6.04
CA LYS A 211 -7.08 -14.94 5.59
C LYS A 211 -5.84 -15.52 4.89
N GLY A 212 -5.37 -16.64 5.39
CA GLY A 212 -4.22 -17.36 4.84
C GLY A 212 -2.88 -16.96 5.46
N ASP A 213 -2.87 -15.94 6.32
CA ASP A 213 -1.70 -15.56 7.10
C ASP A 213 -1.58 -16.44 8.37
N LEU A 214 -0.36 -16.72 8.80
CA LEU A 214 -0.11 -17.42 10.05
C LEU A 214 -0.30 -16.48 11.24
N PRO A 215 -0.77 -16.99 12.40
CA PRO A 215 -0.82 -16.19 13.62
C PRO A 215 0.58 -15.70 14.01
N ALA A 216 0.75 -14.43 14.25
CA ALA A 216 2.00 -13.88 14.73
C ALA A 216 2.27 -14.30 16.19
N GLU A 217 3.56 -14.35 16.56
CA GLU A 217 4.04 -14.64 17.91
C GLU A 217 4.33 -13.34 18.70
N ILE A 218 4.36 -12.20 18.00
CA ILE A 218 4.54 -10.86 18.55
C ILE A 218 3.31 -9.99 18.26
N THR A 219 3.18 -8.89 18.97
CA THR A 219 2.09 -7.92 18.75
C THR A 219 2.30 -7.06 17.49
N PRO A 220 1.23 -6.46 16.90
CA PRO A 220 1.37 -5.48 15.83
C PRO A 220 2.28 -4.31 16.21
N ALA A 221 2.20 -3.83 17.45
CA ALA A 221 3.03 -2.73 17.93
C ALA A 221 4.53 -3.09 17.95
N GLU A 222 4.87 -4.31 18.36
CA GLU A 222 6.26 -4.80 18.34
C GLU A 222 6.79 -4.96 16.92
N GLN A 223 5.99 -5.52 16.00
CA GLN A 223 6.38 -5.67 14.60
C GLN A 223 6.58 -4.31 13.93
N GLN A 224 5.67 -3.36 14.18
CA GLN A 224 5.74 -2.01 13.61
C GLN A 224 6.90 -1.20 14.19
N ALA A 225 7.24 -1.37 15.48
CA ALA A 225 8.40 -0.72 16.08
C ALA A 225 9.71 -1.19 15.43
N GLN A 226 9.91 -2.50 15.26
CA GLN A 226 11.06 -3.06 14.57
C GLN A 226 11.11 -2.63 13.09
N THR A 227 9.94 -2.53 12.44
CA THR A 227 9.83 -2.00 11.08
C THR A 227 10.28 -0.54 11.01
N ALA A 228 9.82 0.30 11.94
CA ALA A 228 10.19 1.71 11.99
C ALA A 228 11.70 1.89 12.22
N GLU A 229 12.30 1.12 13.12
CA GLU A 229 13.74 1.11 13.35
C GLU A 229 14.53 0.77 12.07
N ALA A 230 14.10 -0.28 11.34
CA ALA A 230 14.72 -0.67 10.08
C ALA A 230 14.61 0.43 9.00
N VAL A 231 13.44 1.07 8.88
CA VAL A 231 13.21 2.16 7.93
C VAL A 231 14.09 3.36 8.24
N ILE A 232 14.18 3.77 9.52
CA ILE A 232 15.01 4.89 9.96
C ILE A 232 16.48 4.62 9.67
N ALA A 233 16.97 3.43 10.01
CA ALA A 233 18.36 3.04 9.77
C ALA A 233 18.70 3.05 8.27
N PHE A 234 17.80 2.55 7.43
CA PHE A 234 17.97 2.54 5.97
C PHE A 234 18.05 3.95 5.40
N ILE A 235 17.14 4.85 5.80
CA ILE A 235 17.13 6.24 5.33
C ILE A 235 18.39 6.97 5.79
N ALA A 236 18.78 6.83 7.06
CA ALA A 236 19.99 7.45 7.60
C ALA A 236 21.26 7.00 6.86
N GLN A 237 21.39 5.71 6.58
CA GLN A 237 22.51 5.17 5.81
C GLN A 237 22.59 5.79 4.40
N ARG A 238 21.47 6.03 3.74
CA ARG A 238 21.41 6.59 2.39
C ARG A 238 21.71 8.09 2.36
N GLN A 239 21.36 8.80 3.41
CA GLN A 239 21.63 10.24 3.54
C GLN A 239 23.04 10.53 4.10
N GLY A 240 23.81 9.50 4.44
CA GLY A 240 25.18 9.65 4.94
C GLY A 240 25.27 10.18 6.38
N THR A 241 24.21 9.96 7.15
CA THR A 241 24.08 10.39 8.58
C THR A 241 24.23 9.22 9.54
#